data_1e2f5b8aad6329d79eabb24e29a18d06
#
_entry.id   1e2f5b8aad6329d79eabb24e29a18d06
#
_cell.length_a   1.000
_cell.length_b   1.000
_cell.length_c   1.000
_cell.angle_alpha   90.00
_cell.angle_beta   90.00
_cell.angle_gamma   90.00
#
_symmetry.space_group_name_H-M   'P 1'
#
loop_
_entity.id
_entity.type
_entity.pdbx_description
1 polymer ?
#
loop_
_entity_poly.entity_id
_entity_poly.type
_entity_poly.pdbx_seq_one_letter_code
_entity_poly.pdbx_strand_id
1 'polypeptide(L)'
;HHENRILIRYTLLDAHSATTLRFRPFLAFRSVREYTHENAQASREYQLVENGIRTCMYPGYPELYMQLNKKCEFHFLPDWYRGIEYPKEQERGYDFNEDLYVPGYFEVDIKKGESIVFSAGTSEISPRRLKQTFEAEVADRTPRDSFYHCLKNSAHQYHNQQEGEHYILAGYPWFKCRARDMFIALPGLTLAIDEIDQF
;
A
#
# COMPACT_ATOMS: atom_id res chain seq x y z
N HIS A 1 5.73 9.11 -3.11
CA HIS A 1 5.50 8.70 -4.50
C HIS A 1 6.76 8.29 -5.26
N HIS A 2 7.89 8.07 -4.57
CA HIS A 2 9.17 7.73 -5.22
C HIS A 2 9.47 6.23 -5.19
N GLU A 3 8.72 5.44 -4.42
CA GLU A 3 8.90 4.00 -4.29
C GLU A 3 7.55 3.27 -4.28
N ASN A 4 7.52 2.04 -4.80
CA ASN A 4 6.37 1.14 -4.69
C ASN A 4 6.27 0.58 -3.27
N ARG A 5 5.81 1.42 -2.34
CA ARG A 5 5.78 1.13 -0.90
C ARG A 5 4.55 1.71 -0.22
N ILE A 6 3.98 0.95 0.68
CA ILE A 6 2.95 1.39 1.61
C ILE A 6 3.57 1.48 3.01
N LEU A 7 3.30 2.58 3.71
CA LEU A 7 3.67 2.78 5.10
C LEU A 7 2.42 3.01 5.93
N ILE A 8 2.24 2.23 6.99
CA ILE A 8 1.10 2.34 7.90
C ILE A 8 1.64 2.53 9.32
N ARG A 9 1.23 3.62 9.98
CA ARG A 9 1.60 3.88 11.37
C ARG A 9 0.44 3.52 12.31
N TYR A 10 0.74 2.69 13.30
CA TYR A 10 -0.15 2.34 14.39
C TYR A 10 0.37 2.97 15.67
N THR A 11 -0.47 3.71 16.35
CA THR A 11 -0.12 4.35 17.63
C THR A 11 -1.04 3.82 18.72
N LEU A 12 -0.47 3.28 19.79
CA LEU A 12 -1.22 2.84 20.96
C LEU A 12 -1.51 4.03 21.86
N LEU A 13 -2.71 4.57 21.79
CA LEU A 13 -3.10 5.77 22.54
C LEU A 13 -3.28 5.49 24.02
N ASP A 14 -3.87 4.34 24.37
CA ASP A 14 -4.09 3.93 25.74
C ASP A 14 -4.00 2.41 25.91
N ALA A 15 -3.48 1.98 27.06
CA ALA A 15 -3.41 0.58 27.44
C ALA A 15 -3.20 0.47 28.95
N HIS A 16 -3.82 -0.52 29.57
CA HIS A 16 -3.70 -0.78 31.01
C HIS A 16 -2.61 -1.80 31.35
N SER A 17 -2.05 -2.46 30.34
CA SER A 17 -1.01 -3.51 30.52
C SER A 17 -0.06 -3.56 29.34
N ALA A 18 0.96 -4.41 29.42
CA ALA A 18 1.78 -4.79 28.28
C ALA A 18 0.89 -5.31 27.15
N THR A 19 1.11 -4.80 25.95
CA THR A 19 0.27 -5.09 24.76
C THR A 19 1.16 -5.61 23.66
N THR A 20 0.71 -6.68 22.99
CA THR A 20 1.34 -7.22 21.78
C THR A 20 0.40 -6.97 20.62
N LEU A 21 0.89 -6.33 19.55
CA LEU A 21 0.16 -6.21 18.28
C LEU A 21 0.49 -7.39 17.40
N ARG A 22 -0.54 -7.89 16.73
CA ARG A 22 -0.42 -8.93 15.72
C ARG A 22 -0.83 -8.38 14.37
N PHE A 23 0.08 -8.37 13.40
CA PHE A 23 -0.17 -7.96 12.03
C PHE A 23 -0.30 -9.20 11.16
N ARG A 24 -1.46 -9.39 10.55
CA ARG A 24 -1.74 -10.49 9.62
C ARG A 24 -1.96 -9.90 8.22
N PRO A 25 -0.97 -9.98 7.31
CA PRO A 25 -1.11 -9.45 5.96
C PRO A 25 -1.98 -10.37 5.09
N PHE A 26 -2.83 -9.77 4.28
CA PHE A 26 -3.63 -10.43 3.25
C PHE A 26 -3.04 -10.07 1.89
N LEU A 27 -2.60 -11.08 1.13
CA LEU A 27 -1.83 -10.89 -0.10
C LEU A 27 -2.65 -11.31 -1.31
N ALA A 28 -2.74 -10.45 -2.31
CA ALA A 28 -3.48 -10.69 -3.54
C ALA A 28 -2.59 -11.10 -4.73
N PHE A 29 -1.37 -10.64 -4.88
CA PHE A 29 -0.44 -10.93 -5.98
C PHE A 29 -1.13 -11.20 -7.34
N ARG A 30 -1.88 -10.22 -7.81
CA ARG A 30 -2.70 -10.34 -9.03
C ARG A 30 -2.77 -9.03 -9.81
N SER A 31 -3.27 -9.11 -11.04
CA SER A 31 -3.71 -7.95 -11.78
C SER A 31 -4.87 -7.25 -11.05
N VAL A 32 -4.96 -5.93 -11.16
CA VAL A 32 -6.10 -5.13 -10.63
C VAL A 32 -7.45 -5.49 -11.28
N ARG A 33 -7.44 -6.26 -12.38
CA ARG A 33 -8.63 -6.64 -13.14
C ARG A 33 -9.10 -8.07 -12.90
N GLU A 34 -8.41 -8.79 -12.04
CA GLU A 34 -8.67 -10.21 -11.78
C GLU A 34 -8.77 -10.44 -10.29
N TYR A 35 -9.49 -11.46 -9.88
CA TYR A 35 -9.53 -11.91 -8.50
C TYR A 35 -8.72 -13.18 -8.32
N THR A 36 -8.15 -13.35 -7.13
CA THR A 36 -7.38 -14.52 -6.76
C THR A 36 -8.29 -15.51 -6.03
N HIS A 37 -8.13 -16.79 -6.36
CA HIS A 37 -8.71 -17.88 -5.60
C HIS A 37 -7.62 -18.81 -5.10
N GLU A 38 -7.91 -19.53 -4.00
CA GLU A 38 -7.01 -20.54 -3.46
C GLU A 38 -6.50 -21.48 -4.56
N ASN A 39 -5.20 -21.66 -4.65
CA ASN A 39 -4.59 -22.50 -5.66
C ASN A 39 -3.26 -23.11 -5.18
N ALA A 40 -2.85 -24.18 -5.81
CA ALA A 40 -1.64 -24.92 -5.47
C ALA A 40 -0.34 -24.29 -6.03
N GLN A 41 -0.44 -23.31 -6.95
CA GLN A 41 0.72 -22.64 -7.56
C GLN A 41 1.29 -21.55 -6.66
N ALA A 42 0.54 -21.05 -5.68
CA ALA A 42 0.99 -20.05 -4.75
C ALA A 42 2.16 -20.56 -3.91
N SER A 43 3.33 -19.96 -4.10
CA SER A 43 4.51 -20.28 -3.28
C SER A 43 4.26 -19.88 -1.83
N ARG A 44 4.66 -20.76 -0.92
CA ARG A 44 4.63 -20.53 0.53
C ARG A 44 6.02 -20.13 1.07
N GLU A 45 6.98 -19.97 0.20
CA GLU A 45 8.34 -19.63 0.58
C GLU A 45 8.45 -18.19 1.05
N TYR A 46 9.29 -17.99 2.05
CA TYR A 46 9.67 -16.67 2.54
C TYR A 46 11.13 -16.68 2.99
N GLN A 47 11.71 -15.51 3.07
CA GLN A 47 13.04 -15.31 3.64
C GLN A 47 12.98 -14.24 4.71
N LEU A 48 13.73 -14.45 5.79
CA LEU A 48 13.84 -13.45 6.86
C LEU A 48 14.71 -12.28 6.36
N VAL A 49 14.23 -11.07 6.65
CA VAL A 49 14.99 -9.82 6.51
C VAL A 49 14.99 -9.08 7.86
N GLU A 50 15.71 -7.98 7.96
CA GLU A 50 15.75 -7.21 9.21
C GLU A 50 14.33 -6.75 9.60
N ASN A 51 13.86 -7.20 10.77
CA ASN A 51 12.52 -6.94 11.32
C ASN A 51 11.37 -7.25 10.35
N GLY A 52 11.46 -8.36 9.60
CA GLY A 52 10.43 -8.71 8.66
C GLY A 52 10.72 -9.93 7.81
N ILE A 53 9.99 -10.04 6.70
CA ILE A 53 10.15 -11.08 5.70
C ILE A 53 10.10 -10.51 4.28
N ARG A 54 10.64 -11.28 3.33
CA ARG A 54 10.33 -11.14 1.90
C ARG A 54 9.67 -12.40 1.37
N THR A 55 8.76 -12.27 0.43
CA THR A 55 8.05 -13.37 -0.22
C THR A 55 7.61 -12.99 -1.63
N CYS A 56 7.43 -13.99 -2.49
CA CYS A 56 6.81 -13.83 -3.80
C CYS A 56 5.90 -15.03 -4.05
N MET A 57 4.61 -14.81 -4.27
CA MET A 57 3.65 -15.90 -4.45
C MET A 57 3.76 -16.58 -5.80
N TYR A 58 4.10 -15.85 -6.85
CA TYR A 58 4.14 -16.39 -8.20
C TYR A 58 5.37 -15.90 -8.96
N PRO A 59 6.00 -16.76 -9.80
CA PRO A 59 7.08 -16.34 -10.69
C PRO A 59 6.66 -15.18 -11.61
N GLY A 60 7.55 -14.23 -11.81
CA GLY A 60 7.29 -13.05 -12.66
C GLY A 60 6.67 -11.86 -11.94
N TYR A 61 6.22 -12.01 -10.70
CA TYR A 61 5.87 -10.89 -9.83
C TYR A 61 7.08 -10.39 -9.05
N PRO A 62 7.09 -9.11 -8.64
CA PRO A 62 8.14 -8.59 -7.78
C PRO A 62 8.08 -9.23 -6.39
N GLU A 63 9.22 -9.31 -5.73
CA GLU A 63 9.27 -9.67 -4.32
C GLU A 63 8.57 -8.62 -3.47
N LEU A 64 7.85 -9.06 -2.45
CA LEU A 64 7.21 -8.22 -1.46
C LEU A 64 7.98 -8.28 -0.15
N TYR A 65 8.51 -7.15 0.27
CA TYR A 65 9.19 -6.94 1.56
C TYR A 65 8.18 -6.38 2.56
N MET A 66 8.00 -7.07 3.67
CA MET A 66 7.14 -6.63 4.77
C MET A 66 8.01 -6.48 6.01
N GLN A 67 8.15 -5.25 6.51
CA GLN A 67 9.07 -4.91 7.59
C GLN A 67 8.45 -3.95 8.61
N LEU A 68 8.89 -4.05 9.85
CA LEU A 68 8.50 -3.14 10.93
C LEU A 68 9.69 -2.32 11.41
N ASN A 69 9.45 -1.10 11.89
CA ASN A 69 10.49 -0.24 12.47
C ASN A 69 11.04 -0.75 13.81
N LYS A 70 10.45 -1.79 14.35
CA LYS A 70 10.81 -2.40 15.64
C LYS A 70 11.00 -3.91 15.45
N LYS A 71 11.89 -4.51 16.27
CA LYS A 71 12.08 -5.96 16.28
C LYS A 71 10.73 -6.65 16.51
N CYS A 72 10.41 -7.59 15.62
CA CYS A 72 9.20 -8.40 15.67
C CYS A 72 9.55 -9.87 15.49
N GLU A 73 8.60 -10.72 15.82
CA GLU A 73 8.66 -12.14 15.54
C GLU A 73 7.67 -12.46 14.41
N PHE A 74 8.12 -13.24 13.42
CA PHE A 74 7.25 -13.73 12.37
C PHE A 74 6.89 -15.18 12.62
N HIS A 75 5.59 -15.44 12.73
CA HIS A 75 5.02 -16.76 12.89
C HIS A 75 4.50 -17.26 11.56
N PHE A 76 5.18 -18.22 10.97
CA PHE A 76 4.76 -18.84 9.73
C PHE A 76 3.54 -19.71 9.96
N LEU A 77 2.39 -19.30 9.44
CA LEU A 77 1.12 -19.99 9.51
C LEU A 77 0.34 -19.74 8.22
N PRO A 78 0.76 -20.37 7.11
CA PRO A 78 0.17 -20.11 5.81
C PRO A 78 -1.25 -20.65 5.71
N ASP A 79 -2.17 -19.81 5.26
CA ASP A 79 -3.56 -20.13 5.01
C ASP A 79 -4.15 -19.23 3.93
N TRP A 80 -5.37 -19.54 3.49
CA TRP A 80 -6.17 -18.72 2.63
C TRP A 80 -7.36 -18.13 3.39
N TYR A 81 -7.56 -16.84 3.25
CA TYR A 81 -8.76 -16.16 3.72
C TYR A 81 -9.78 -16.18 2.59
N ARG A 82 -10.76 -17.06 2.71
CA ARG A 82 -11.66 -17.45 1.61
C ARG A 82 -12.95 -16.64 1.64
N GLY A 83 -13.53 -16.45 0.44
CA GLY A 83 -14.86 -15.89 0.28
C GLY A 83 -14.98 -14.44 0.69
N ILE A 84 -13.97 -13.60 0.41
CA ILE A 84 -14.08 -12.16 0.58
C ILE A 84 -14.98 -11.63 -0.52
N GLU A 85 -16.03 -10.90 -0.15
CA GLU A 85 -17.01 -10.36 -1.09
C GLU A 85 -16.85 -8.86 -1.28
N TYR A 86 -17.04 -8.41 -2.53
CA TYR A 86 -17.05 -7.01 -2.94
C TYR A 86 -18.46 -6.60 -3.40
N PRO A 87 -19.36 -6.17 -2.51
CA PRO A 87 -20.77 -5.91 -2.84
C PRO A 87 -20.96 -4.91 -3.99
N LYS A 88 -20.06 -3.93 -4.12
CA LYS A 88 -20.14 -2.95 -5.21
C LYS A 88 -19.85 -3.54 -6.59
N GLU A 89 -18.98 -4.54 -6.68
CA GLU A 89 -18.74 -5.26 -7.93
C GLU A 89 -19.92 -6.19 -8.25
N GLN A 90 -20.50 -6.82 -7.23
CA GLN A 90 -21.72 -7.62 -7.37
C GLN A 90 -22.90 -6.78 -7.89
N GLU A 91 -23.15 -5.59 -7.33
CA GLU A 91 -24.18 -4.65 -7.79
C GLU A 91 -24.01 -4.27 -9.28
N ARG A 92 -22.77 -4.27 -9.78
CA ARG A 92 -22.41 -3.96 -11.17
C ARG A 92 -22.46 -5.17 -12.10
N GLY A 93 -22.73 -6.38 -11.58
CA GLY A 93 -22.80 -7.62 -12.34
C GLY A 93 -21.43 -8.19 -12.71
N TYR A 94 -20.36 -7.85 -11.98
CA TYR A 94 -19.02 -8.39 -12.15
C TYR A 94 -18.71 -9.49 -11.15
N ASP A 95 -17.61 -10.20 -11.36
CA ASP A 95 -17.04 -11.07 -10.34
C ASP A 95 -16.77 -10.27 -9.08
N PHE A 96 -17.12 -10.83 -7.92
CA PHE A 96 -17.11 -10.09 -6.66
C PHE A 96 -16.56 -10.91 -5.49
N ASN A 97 -16.03 -12.10 -5.76
CA ASN A 97 -15.53 -12.99 -4.71
C ASN A 97 -14.02 -13.23 -4.88
N GLU A 98 -13.29 -13.23 -3.78
CA GLU A 98 -11.84 -13.38 -3.78
C GLU A 98 -11.36 -14.17 -2.57
N ASP A 99 -10.27 -14.94 -2.74
CA ASP A 99 -9.50 -15.50 -1.65
C ASP A 99 -8.16 -14.80 -1.55
N LEU A 100 -7.73 -14.43 -0.34
CA LEU A 100 -6.44 -13.81 -0.10
C LEU A 100 -5.51 -14.72 0.67
N TYR A 101 -4.28 -14.83 0.20
CA TYR A 101 -3.25 -15.63 0.86
C TYR A 101 -2.72 -14.91 2.10
N VAL A 102 -2.52 -15.67 3.17
CA VAL A 102 -1.95 -15.18 4.43
C VAL A 102 -0.72 -16.03 4.76
N PRO A 103 0.50 -15.50 4.69
CA PRO A 103 1.71 -16.27 4.99
C PRO A 103 1.89 -16.59 6.48
N GLY A 104 1.18 -15.86 7.33
CA GLY A 104 1.29 -15.92 8.78
C GLY A 104 1.05 -14.56 9.42
N TYR A 105 1.72 -14.27 10.52
CA TYR A 105 1.57 -12.99 11.20
C TYR A 105 2.85 -12.54 11.89
N PHE A 106 2.98 -11.23 12.08
CA PHE A 106 4.04 -10.62 12.87
C PHE A 106 3.52 -10.30 14.26
N GLU A 107 4.30 -10.57 15.29
CA GLU A 107 4.06 -10.12 16.66
C GLU A 107 5.10 -9.09 17.07
N VAL A 108 4.63 -8.02 17.70
CA VAL A 108 5.48 -6.95 18.19
C VAL A 108 4.88 -6.31 19.43
N ASP A 109 5.69 -6.18 20.48
CA ASP A 109 5.28 -5.51 21.70
C ASP A 109 5.21 -4.01 21.49
N ILE A 110 4.17 -3.40 22.04
CA ILE A 110 3.96 -1.96 22.01
C ILE A 110 3.51 -1.43 23.36
N LYS A 111 3.98 -0.22 23.69
CA LYS A 111 3.65 0.48 24.95
C LYS A 111 2.70 1.65 24.65
N LYS A 112 1.96 2.09 25.67
CA LYS A 112 1.17 3.32 25.59
C LYS A 112 2.02 4.50 25.10
N GLY A 113 1.51 5.25 24.14
CA GLY A 113 2.19 6.37 23.49
C GLY A 113 3.21 5.97 22.41
N GLU A 114 3.54 4.68 22.27
CA GLU A 114 4.46 4.21 21.24
C GLU A 114 3.77 4.09 19.88
N SER A 115 4.55 4.28 18.82
CA SER A 115 4.09 4.06 17.43
C SER A 115 4.96 3.03 16.73
N ILE A 116 4.31 2.16 15.98
CA ILE A 116 4.93 1.17 15.09
C ILE A 116 4.58 1.53 13.66
N VAL A 117 5.59 1.51 12.77
CA VAL A 117 5.42 1.68 11.33
C VAL A 117 5.60 0.33 10.66
N PHE A 118 4.55 -0.15 10.01
CA PHE A 118 4.58 -1.30 9.13
C PHE A 118 4.82 -0.83 7.70
N SER A 119 5.72 -1.49 7.00
CA SER A 119 6.08 -1.24 5.60
C SER A 119 5.79 -2.46 4.76
N ALA A 120 5.15 -2.28 3.60
CA ALA A 120 5.07 -3.28 2.54
C ALA A 120 5.51 -2.63 1.23
N GLY A 121 6.49 -3.22 0.53
CA GLY A 121 7.05 -2.64 -0.68
C GLY A 121 7.85 -3.64 -1.51
N THR A 122 8.22 -3.25 -2.74
CA THR A 122 8.97 -4.11 -3.68
C THR A 122 10.48 -4.07 -3.51
N SER A 123 10.97 -3.36 -2.51
CA SER A 123 12.40 -3.28 -2.15
C SER A 123 12.57 -3.33 -0.64
N GLU A 124 13.72 -3.79 -0.18
CA GLU A 124 14.08 -3.76 1.23
C GLU A 124 14.33 -2.32 1.71
N ILE A 125 13.97 -2.04 2.96
CA ILE A 125 14.28 -0.77 3.62
C ILE A 125 14.90 -1.04 4.98
N SER A 126 15.85 -0.18 5.42
CA SER A 126 16.33 -0.27 6.78
C SER A 126 15.21 0.09 7.78
N PRO A 127 14.87 -0.80 8.73
CA PRO A 127 13.84 -0.56 9.73
C PRO A 127 14.03 0.73 10.53
N ARG A 128 15.28 1.15 10.74
CA ARG A 128 15.61 2.40 11.45
C ARG A 128 15.13 3.65 10.72
N ARG A 129 15.01 3.59 9.40
CA ARG A 129 14.55 4.72 8.57
C ARG A 129 13.04 4.82 8.47
N LEU A 130 12.28 3.77 8.80
CA LEU A 130 10.84 3.71 8.56
C LEU A 130 10.06 4.84 9.21
N LYS A 131 10.39 5.23 10.44
CA LYS A 131 9.72 6.38 11.11
C LYS A 131 10.01 7.68 10.38
N GLN A 132 11.30 7.93 10.09
CA GLN A 132 11.70 9.14 9.36
C GLN A 132 11.08 9.20 7.97
N THR A 133 11.07 8.09 7.24
CA THR A 133 10.44 8.00 5.91
C THR A 133 8.94 8.28 6.01
N PHE A 134 8.24 7.71 6.99
CA PHE A 134 6.82 7.99 7.21
C PHE A 134 6.57 9.49 7.51
N GLU A 135 7.38 10.09 8.36
CA GLU A 135 7.25 11.50 8.75
C GLU A 135 7.55 12.43 7.56
N ALA A 136 8.56 12.11 6.75
CA ALA A 136 8.87 12.84 5.54
C ALA A 136 7.71 12.79 4.53
N GLU A 137 7.13 11.60 4.30
CA GLU A 137 5.95 11.43 3.42
C GLU A 137 4.72 12.19 3.92
N VAL A 138 4.53 12.27 5.24
CA VAL A 138 3.43 13.05 5.82
C VAL A 138 3.67 14.54 5.67
N ALA A 139 4.92 14.99 5.87
CA ALA A 139 5.29 16.42 5.76
C ALA A 139 5.19 16.95 4.32
N ASP A 140 5.47 16.10 3.34
CA ASP A 140 5.38 16.42 1.91
C ASP A 140 3.92 16.55 1.40
N ARG A 141 2.96 16.02 2.15
CA ARG A 141 1.54 16.06 1.75
C ARG A 141 0.89 17.37 2.12
N THR A 142 0.06 17.87 1.22
CA THR A 142 -0.84 18.98 1.53
C THR A 142 -1.76 18.58 2.71
N PRO A 143 -1.85 19.38 3.79
CA PRO A 143 -2.79 19.12 4.89
C PRO A 143 -4.23 19.00 4.39
N ARG A 144 -5.03 18.14 5.01
CA ARG A 144 -6.46 17.96 4.67
C ARG A 144 -7.37 18.77 5.60
N ASP A 145 -7.07 20.03 5.78
CA ASP A 145 -7.73 20.96 6.72
C ASP A 145 -8.78 21.87 6.05
N SER A 146 -8.87 21.84 4.73
CA SER A 146 -9.85 22.59 3.95
C SER A 146 -10.34 21.80 2.74
N PHE A 147 -11.48 22.20 2.18
CA PHE A 147 -11.99 21.57 0.95
C PHE A 147 -11.02 21.73 -0.23
N TYR A 148 -10.41 22.91 -0.35
CA TYR A 148 -9.38 23.16 -1.38
C TYR A 148 -8.18 22.21 -1.23
N HIS A 149 -7.65 22.06 -0.01
CA HIS A 149 -6.53 21.17 0.24
C HIS A 149 -6.90 19.69 0.01
N CYS A 150 -8.14 19.30 0.27
CA CYS A 150 -8.63 17.96 -0.09
C CYS A 150 -8.66 17.76 -1.61
N LEU A 151 -9.12 18.78 -2.38
CA LEU A 151 -9.09 18.73 -3.85
C LEU A 151 -7.66 18.68 -4.38
N LYS A 152 -6.75 19.49 -3.83
CA LYS A 152 -5.32 19.47 -4.21
C LYS A 152 -4.69 18.09 -3.99
N ASN A 153 -4.93 17.48 -2.82
CA ASN A 153 -4.49 16.11 -2.56
C ASN A 153 -5.09 15.08 -3.55
N SER A 154 -6.35 15.27 -3.93
CA SER A 154 -7.00 14.39 -4.91
C SER A 154 -6.39 14.56 -6.30
N ALA A 155 -6.08 15.79 -6.70
CA ALA A 155 -5.41 16.09 -7.97
C ALA A 155 -4.05 15.39 -8.06
N HIS A 156 -3.23 15.48 -7.01
CA HIS A 156 -1.91 14.83 -6.95
C HIS A 156 -1.97 13.29 -7.14
N GLN A 157 -3.09 12.63 -6.85
CA GLN A 157 -3.23 11.18 -7.07
C GLN A 157 -3.26 10.79 -8.54
N TYR A 158 -3.63 11.72 -9.43
CA TYR A 158 -3.67 11.47 -10.87
C TYR A 158 -2.31 11.64 -11.55
N HIS A 159 -1.37 12.32 -10.89
CA HIS A 159 -0.01 12.48 -11.40
C HIS A 159 0.78 11.21 -11.18
N ASN A 160 1.42 10.73 -12.22
CA ASN A 160 2.32 9.59 -12.19
C ASN A 160 3.61 9.93 -12.94
N GLN A 161 4.72 9.40 -12.46
CA GLN A 161 6.02 9.55 -13.10
C GLN A 161 6.59 8.16 -13.41
N GLN A 162 6.96 7.94 -14.66
CA GLN A 162 7.59 6.70 -15.10
C GLN A 162 8.73 7.06 -16.07
N GLU A 163 9.92 6.52 -15.84
CA GLU A 163 11.11 6.72 -16.69
C GLU A 163 11.47 8.20 -16.94
N GLY A 164 11.15 9.07 -15.96
CA GLY A 164 11.40 10.51 -16.07
C GLY A 164 10.30 11.31 -16.76
N GLU A 165 9.31 10.65 -17.34
CA GLU A 165 8.16 11.28 -17.98
C GLU A 165 6.99 11.43 -17.02
N HIS A 166 6.24 12.54 -17.12
CA HIS A 166 5.05 12.81 -16.33
C HIS A 166 3.78 12.43 -17.07
N TYR A 167 2.88 11.77 -16.39
CA TYR A 167 1.60 11.31 -16.94
C TYR A 167 0.45 11.67 -16.01
N ILE A 168 -0.70 11.97 -16.60
CA ILE A 168 -1.97 12.06 -15.87
C ILE A 168 -2.78 10.81 -16.16
N LEU A 169 -3.19 10.11 -15.11
CA LEU A 169 -4.01 8.90 -15.20
C LEU A 169 -5.44 9.27 -15.59
N ALA A 170 -6.00 8.57 -16.58
CA ALA A 170 -7.37 8.82 -17.05
C ALA A 170 -8.44 8.44 -16.01
N GLY A 171 -8.13 7.52 -15.11
CA GLY A 171 -9.03 7.10 -14.04
C GLY A 171 -8.31 6.20 -13.04
N TYR A 172 -7.98 6.74 -11.90
CA TYR A 172 -7.29 6.03 -10.85
C TYR A 172 -8.21 5.02 -10.14
N PRO A 173 -7.77 3.78 -9.90
CA PRO A 173 -6.51 3.14 -10.30
C PRO A 173 -6.61 2.28 -11.58
N TRP A 174 -7.78 2.24 -12.26
CA TRP A 174 -8.08 1.24 -13.28
C TRP A 174 -7.61 1.59 -14.69
N PHE A 175 -7.49 2.88 -15.02
CA PHE A 175 -7.12 3.32 -16.34
C PHE A 175 -5.69 3.87 -16.35
N LYS A 176 -4.96 3.48 -17.39
CA LYS A 176 -3.66 4.07 -17.70
C LYS A 176 -3.82 5.48 -18.25
N CYS A 177 -2.73 6.11 -18.61
CA CYS A 177 -2.72 7.37 -19.32
C CYS A 177 -3.45 7.24 -20.66
N ARG A 178 -4.32 8.22 -20.97
CA ARG A 178 -5.00 8.40 -22.25
C ARG A 178 -4.84 9.85 -22.67
N ALA A 179 -4.27 10.09 -23.85
CA ALA A 179 -3.92 11.44 -24.30
C ALA A 179 -5.10 12.43 -24.23
N ARG A 180 -6.26 12.04 -24.69
CA ARG A 180 -7.47 12.89 -24.65
C ARG A 180 -7.83 13.29 -23.22
N ASP A 181 -7.90 12.34 -22.32
CA ASP A 181 -8.31 12.57 -20.92
C ASP A 181 -7.25 13.42 -20.22
N MET A 182 -5.99 13.15 -20.50
CA MET A 182 -4.85 13.94 -20.00
C MET A 182 -4.96 15.41 -20.40
N PHE A 183 -5.09 15.71 -21.71
CA PHE A 183 -5.15 17.09 -22.17
C PHE A 183 -6.38 17.85 -21.70
N ILE A 184 -7.52 17.17 -21.51
CA ILE A 184 -8.72 17.80 -20.95
C ILE A 184 -8.55 18.12 -19.47
N ALA A 185 -7.93 17.23 -18.70
CA ALA A 185 -7.78 17.36 -17.26
C ALA A 185 -6.55 18.23 -16.86
N LEU A 186 -5.53 18.34 -17.72
CA LEU A 186 -4.25 18.95 -17.43
C LEU A 186 -4.37 20.36 -16.80
N PRO A 187 -5.14 21.31 -17.35
CA PRO A 187 -5.25 22.65 -16.74
C PRO A 187 -5.80 22.64 -15.32
N GLY A 188 -6.76 21.75 -15.05
CA GLY A 188 -7.36 21.61 -13.71
C GLY A 188 -6.46 20.92 -12.69
N LEU A 189 -5.62 20.00 -13.16
CA LEU A 189 -4.73 19.22 -12.31
C LEU A 189 -3.35 19.85 -12.11
N THR A 190 -3.07 20.97 -12.80
CA THR A 190 -1.80 21.67 -12.73
C THR A 190 -1.99 23.16 -12.46
N LEU A 191 -2.43 23.94 -13.46
CA LEU A 191 -2.53 25.40 -13.38
C LEU A 191 -3.49 25.87 -12.27
N ALA A 192 -4.62 25.19 -12.09
CA ALA A 192 -5.62 25.54 -11.07
C ALA A 192 -5.17 25.28 -9.62
N ILE A 193 -4.10 24.52 -9.43
CA ILE A 193 -3.53 24.19 -8.12
C ILE A 193 -2.09 24.71 -7.95
N ASP A 194 -1.67 25.64 -8.83
CA ASP A 194 -0.34 26.28 -8.83
C ASP A 194 0.83 25.32 -9.06
N GLU A 195 0.62 24.20 -9.75
CA GLU A 195 1.65 23.22 -10.15
C GLU A 195 2.11 23.48 -11.59
N ILE A 196 2.56 24.71 -11.87
CA ILE A 196 2.88 25.19 -13.23
C ILE A 196 3.99 24.37 -13.88
N ASP A 197 4.97 23.95 -13.10
CA ASP A 197 6.12 23.16 -13.60
C ASP A 197 5.71 21.75 -14.08
N GLN A 198 4.49 21.31 -13.78
CA GLN A 198 3.94 20.03 -14.23
C GLN A 198 3.03 20.15 -15.46
N PHE A 199 2.78 21.39 -15.93
CA PHE A 199 1.99 21.66 -17.12
C PHE A 199 2.84 21.53 -18.40
#